data_51102badab014f7f72b88578912f5462
#
_entry.id   51102badab014f7f72b88578912f5462
#
_cell.length_a   1.000
_cell.length_b   1.000
_cell.length_c   1.000
_cell.angle_alpha   90.00
_cell.angle_beta   90.00
_cell.angle_gamma   90.00
#
_symmetry.space_group_name_H-M   'P 1'
#
loop_
_entity.id
_entity.type
_entity.pdbx_description
1 polymer ?
#
loop_
_entity_poly.entity_id
_entity_poly.type
_entity_poly.pdbx_seq_one_letter_code
_entity_poly.pdbx_strand_id
1 'polypeptide(L)'
;MSNVSRRNFFKGAGAAALVAATAGSLSGCGNGYESNESIKNDTTQRPSGPSWLGEAPQIDEAEITETLDYEVVVVGLRTGGLPALMSAAENGARVLGIEQMSKIAEPREDLGAVNSRYQLESFSEFPQFVIDKMEIMEDIVRYANGFVNYDLIKLWADESGDMINWLSDIIERDGKFKMWFEGSVGTEGQGARDKAWATGHSPQKLVDDKEITFGSTMRDYAIENGAEIRYDTMLVKCEQDESGRVTGVICRDGNDLHYIRVNASKGVILATGGYVANTEMVEARQAWNNRLKINIPVGGSCTGDGIKAAMWCGATIDPLGCAVTFNRACCKPDEVAGSDLVGKWFWFGEQPFLKVNLQGKRFCNESGPYDYMLHSAFMQPYHTYVDIWDSDYVAQVKQINEVGCCRLYPFDNGAPSNKDISAMQGMFDQLEEAGYIQKADTMEELAAKLNLPVEATVATWERYNKFAEQGKDEDYNKEPYRLTSLTHPPYYGVRTGAWFLATIDGCPINTDMHPVNEAGEQIDGLYLVGNDSGGFFSVSYPNLMTGLAAGRTMTFGRRAGMLAATGQA
;
A
#
# COMPACT_ATOMS: atom_id res chain seq x y z
N MET A 1 30.22 -37.84 27.89
CA MET A 1 29.50 -39.12 27.85
C MET A 1 28.50 -39.11 28.99
N SER A 2 27.27 -38.98 28.74
CA SER A 2 26.10 -39.60 29.40
C SER A 2 24.86 -38.86 28.96
N ASN A 3 24.02 -39.63 28.30
CA ASN A 3 22.68 -39.23 27.86
C ASN A 3 21.80 -38.85 29.03
N VAL A 4 21.25 -37.66 29.05
CA VAL A 4 20.16 -37.29 29.95
C VAL A 4 18.88 -37.23 29.11
N SER A 5 18.01 -38.24 29.37
CA SER A 5 16.72 -38.42 28.75
C SER A 5 15.75 -37.32 29.20
N ARG A 6 14.94 -36.81 28.27
CA ARG A 6 13.87 -35.80 28.45
C ARG A 6 12.75 -36.18 29.40
N ARG A 7 12.85 -37.33 30.05
CA ARG A 7 11.78 -37.89 30.92
C ARG A 7 11.90 -37.54 32.41
N ASN A 8 12.99 -36.88 32.84
CA ASN A 8 13.27 -36.58 34.25
C ASN A 8 13.13 -35.12 34.68
N PHE A 9 12.57 -34.27 33.84
CA PHE A 9 12.41 -32.83 34.17
C PHE A 9 11.11 -32.50 34.94
N PHE A 10 10.19 -33.47 35.08
CA PHE A 10 8.86 -33.24 35.71
C PHE A 10 8.68 -33.89 37.09
N LYS A 11 9.77 -34.19 37.80
CA LYS A 11 9.65 -34.66 39.18
C LYS A 11 10.52 -33.82 40.11
N GLY A 12 9.99 -32.68 40.54
CA GLY A 12 10.71 -31.92 41.59
C GLY A 12 10.24 -30.47 41.71
N ALA A 13 8.98 -30.23 42.06
CA ALA A 13 8.57 -29.05 42.82
C ALA A 13 7.15 -29.28 43.31
N GLY A 14 7.05 -29.98 44.40
CA GLY A 14 5.85 -30.01 45.21
C GLY A 14 6.10 -29.32 46.52
N ALA A 15 5.10 -28.61 46.96
CA ALA A 15 4.79 -28.17 48.31
C ALA A 15 4.89 -26.68 48.63
N ALA A 16 3.73 -26.20 48.94
CA ALA A 16 3.32 -25.26 49.97
C ALA A 16 3.00 -23.84 49.54
N ALA A 17 1.74 -23.54 49.39
CA ALA A 17 1.00 -22.68 50.32
C ALA A 17 -0.49 -22.70 50.02
N LEU A 18 -1.26 -23.22 50.94
CA LEU A 18 -2.71 -23.07 51.07
C LEU A 18 -3.04 -21.62 51.48
N VAL A 19 -4.03 -20.98 50.86
CA VAL A 19 -5.10 -20.25 51.56
C VAL A 19 -6.39 -20.30 50.74
N ALA A 20 -7.40 -20.85 51.35
CA ALA A 20 -8.84 -20.85 51.24
C ALA A 20 -9.49 -19.79 50.30
N ALA A 21 -10.36 -20.13 49.49
CA ALA A 21 -11.73 -20.66 49.50
C ALA A 21 -12.70 -19.65 48.90
N THR A 22 -13.37 -20.00 47.85
CA THR A 22 -14.83 -20.13 47.84
C THR A 22 -15.27 -20.89 46.58
N ALA A 23 -16.19 -21.79 46.82
CA ALA A 23 -16.70 -22.71 45.85
C ALA A 23 -17.54 -22.05 44.76
N GLY A 24 -17.21 -22.38 43.49
CA GLY A 24 -18.06 -22.19 42.35
C GLY A 24 -17.80 -23.35 41.38
N SER A 25 -18.74 -24.22 41.34
CA SER A 25 -18.83 -25.50 40.63
C SER A 25 -18.21 -25.56 39.24
N LEU A 26 -17.19 -26.41 39.09
CA LEU A 26 -16.80 -27.03 37.82
C LEU A 26 -17.81 -28.18 37.54
N SER A 27 -18.69 -28.01 36.62
CA SER A 27 -19.42 -29.11 36.00
C SER A 27 -19.06 -29.20 34.52
N GLY A 28 -18.51 -30.23 34.19
CA GLY A 28 -18.33 -31.16 33.15
C GLY A 28 -18.67 -30.77 31.71
N CYS A 29 -17.73 -31.07 30.81
CA CYS A 29 -17.99 -31.27 29.39
C CYS A 29 -19.10 -32.32 29.20
N GLY A 30 -20.26 -31.89 28.73
CA GLY A 30 -21.34 -32.77 28.27
C GLY A 30 -21.80 -32.24 26.91
N ASN A 31 -21.75 -33.09 25.90
CA ASN A 31 -22.30 -32.89 24.57
C ASN A 31 -23.76 -32.49 24.61
N GLY A 32 -24.10 -31.38 24.00
CA GLY A 32 -25.46 -30.99 23.71
C GLY A 32 -25.42 -29.79 22.79
N TYR A 33 -25.44 -30.01 21.49
CA TYR A 33 -25.83 -28.96 20.54
C TYR A 33 -27.35 -28.79 20.70
N GLU A 34 -27.72 -27.87 21.56
CA GLU A 34 -29.07 -27.30 21.49
C GLU A 34 -29.02 -26.10 20.53
N SER A 35 -29.94 -26.12 19.58
CA SER A 35 -30.20 -25.08 18.60
C SER A 35 -30.27 -23.71 19.27
N ASN A 36 -29.46 -22.77 18.77
CA ASN A 36 -29.53 -21.36 19.14
C ASN A 36 -30.93 -20.80 18.91
N GLU A 37 -31.72 -20.71 19.96
CA GLU A 37 -32.83 -19.79 20.01
C GLU A 37 -32.26 -18.38 20.13
N SER A 38 -32.39 -17.67 19.01
CA SER A 38 -32.38 -16.20 18.87
C SER A 38 -31.41 -15.45 19.78
N ILE A 39 -30.26 -15.09 19.24
CA ILE A 39 -29.62 -13.82 19.58
C ILE A 39 -30.65 -12.75 19.24
N LYS A 40 -31.42 -12.32 20.22
CA LYS A 40 -32.19 -11.08 20.10
C LYS A 40 -31.18 -9.96 20.18
N ASN A 41 -30.67 -9.57 19.05
CA ASN A 41 -29.99 -8.29 18.93
C ASN A 41 -31.01 -7.24 19.34
N ASP A 42 -30.73 -6.56 20.43
CA ASP A 42 -31.43 -5.33 20.79
C ASP A 42 -31.06 -4.27 19.73
N THR A 43 -31.86 -4.18 18.68
CA THR A 43 -31.66 -3.28 17.54
C THR A 43 -31.96 -1.81 17.89
N THR A 44 -32.18 -1.50 19.17
CA THR A 44 -32.59 -0.15 19.59
C THR A 44 -31.44 0.81 19.90
N GLN A 45 -30.17 0.36 19.83
CA GLN A 45 -29.00 1.25 19.84
C GLN A 45 -27.95 0.70 18.86
N ARG A 46 -28.12 1.01 17.56
CA ARG A 46 -26.93 1.06 16.72
C ARG A 46 -26.02 2.13 17.31
N PRO A 47 -24.74 1.84 17.60
CA PRO A 47 -23.79 2.91 17.82
C PRO A 47 -23.89 3.83 16.60
N SER A 48 -24.02 5.12 16.81
CA SER A 48 -23.80 6.08 15.75
C SER A 48 -22.47 5.71 15.10
N GLY A 49 -22.45 5.53 13.77
CA GLY A 49 -21.23 5.17 13.03
C GLY A 49 -20.07 6.09 13.41
N PRO A 50 -18.84 5.78 12.99
CA PRO A 50 -17.69 6.60 13.37
C PRO A 50 -17.95 8.08 13.02
N SER A 51 -17.49 8.99 13.85
CA SER A 51 -17.77 10.44 13.75
C SER A 51 -17.46 11.01 12.36
N TRP A 52 -16.42 10.50 11.72
CA TRP A 52 -15.99 10.91 10.37
C TRP A 52 -16.94 10.47 9.23
N LEU A 53 -17.81 9.50 9.46
CA LEU A 53 -18.74 9.03 8.44
C LEU A 53 -19.86 10.05 8.19
N GLY A 54 -20.43 10.60 9.26
CA GLY A 54 -21.60 11.45 9.18
C GLY A 54 -22.83 10.75 8.63
N GLU A 55 -23.89 11.51 8.37
CA GLU A 55 -25.10 11.02 7.70
C GLU A 55 -24.97 11.15 6.18
N ALA A 56 -25.65 10.25 5.44
CA ALA A 56 -25.72 10.36 4.00
C ALA A 56 -26.36 11.69 3.57
N PRO A 57 -25.76 12.43 2.63
CA PRO A 57 -26.31 13.69 2.16
C PRO A 57 -27.75 13.54 1.65
N GLN A 58 -28.63 14.41 2.12
CA GLN A 58 -30.00 14.49 1.62
C GLN A 58 -30.04 15.52 0.47
N ILE A 59 -30.40 15.05 -0.72
CA ILE A 59 -30.49 15.89 -1.92
C ILE A 59 -31.96 15.89 -2.36
N ASP A 60 -32.53 17.08 -2.47
CA ASP A 60 -33.89 17.24 -2.95
C ASP A 60 -33.99 16.94 -4.46
N GLU A 61 -35.04 16.29 -4.89
CA GLU A 61 -35.27 16.00 -6.31
C GLU A 61 -35.24 17.25 -7.21
N ALA A 62 -35.66 18.41 -6.66
CA ALA A 62 -35.60 19.68 -7.36
C ALA A 62 -34.17 20.23 -7.58
N GLU A 63 -33.17 19.72 -6.87
CA GLU A 63 -31.77 20.09 -7.02
C GLU A 63 -31.06 19.24 -8.09
N ILE A 64 -31.67 18.14 -8.52
CA ILE A 64 -31.15 17.27 -9.59
C ILE A 64 -31.54 17.85 -10.93
N THR A 65 -30.57 18.38 -11.65
CA THR A 65 -30.81 19.09 -12.91
C THR A 65 -30.71 18.19 -14.16
N GLU A 66 -30.05 17.04 -14.01
CA GLU A 66 -29.83 16.09 -15.10
C GLU A 66 -29.94 14.65 -14.57
N THR A 67 -30.53 13.77 -15.39
CA THR A 67 -30.58 12.33 -15.14
C THR A 67 -30.06 11.59 -16.35
N LEU A 68 -29.09 10.71 -16.15
CA LEU A 68 -28.44 9.89 -17.17
C LEU A 68 -28.69 8.41 -16.89
N ASP A 69 -28.81 7.60 -17.96
CA ASP A 69 -29.02 6.16 -17.85
C ASP A 69 -27.87 5.41 -18.51
N TYR A 70 -27.22 4.52 -17.75
CA TYR A 70 -26.17 3.61 -18.21
C TYR A 70 -26.40 2.20 -17.68
N GLU A 71 -25.68 1.21 -18.21
CA GLU A 71 -25.68 -0.13 -17.65
C GLU A 71 -24.70 -0.22 -16.49
N VAL A 72 -23.49 0.32 -16.66
CA VAL A 72 -22.42 0.34 -15.66
C VAL A 72 -21.93 1.77 -15.46
N VAL A 73 -21.67 2.14 -14.21
CA VAL A 73 -21.08 3.43 -13.86
C VAL A 73 -19.79 3.16 -13.08
N VAL A 74 -18.67 3.74 -13.53
CA VAL A 74 -17.36 3.63 -12.86
C VAL A 74 -16.98 4.99 -12.30
N VAL A 75 -16.78 5.10 -10.97
CA VAL A 75 -16.46 6.36 -10.29
C VAL A 75 -15.01 6.37 -9.83
N GLY A 76 -14.24 7.34 -10.34
CA GLY A 76 -12.79 7.47 -10.14
C GLY A 76 -12.02 6.70 -11.21
N LEU A 77 -11.30 7.42 -12.08
CA LEU A 77 -10.65 6.86 -13.26
C LEU A 77 -9.12 6.90 -13.13
N ARG A 78 -8.60 6.07 -12.20
CA ARG A 78 -7.17 5.90 -12.01
C ARG A 78 -6.81 4.40 -12.06
N THR A 79 -5.90 3.93 -11.18
CA THR A 79 -5.35 2.57 -11.17
C THR A 79 -6.40 1.46 -11.13
N GLY A 80 -7.53 1.67 -10.44
CA GLY A 80 -8.62 0.67 -10.36
C GLY A 80 -9.74 0.92 -11.35
N GLY A 81 -10.14 2.19 -11.52
CA GLY A 81 -11.28 2.53 -12.35
C GLY A 81 -11.02 2.45 -13.85
N LEU A 82 -9.79 2.77 -14.31
CA LEU A 82 -9.47 2.63 -15.75
C LEU A 82 -9.60 1.17 -16.23
N PRO A 83 -8.96 0.16 -15.59
CA PRO A 83 -9.16 -1.23 -16.01
C PRO A 83 -10.61 -1.70 -15.85
N ALA A 84 -11.37 -1.17 -14.87
CA ALA A 84 -12.79 -1.47 -14.75
C ALA A 84 -13.61 -0.89 -15.92
N LEU A 85 -13.34 0.36 -16.30
CA LEU A 85 -13.97 1.03 -17.44
C LEU A 85 -13.65 0.31 -18.75
N MET A 86 -12.37 -0.01 -18.97
CA MET A 86 -11.89 -0.76 -20.14
C MET A 86 -12.60 -2.10 -20.26
N SER A 87 -12.59 -2.88 -19.17
CA SER A 87 -13.16 -4.21 -19.15
C SER A 87 -14.68 -4.20 -19.29
N ALA A 88 -15.39 -3.26 -18.68
CA ALA A 88 -16.84 -3.13 -18.88
C ALA A 88 -17.17 -2.77 -20.34
N ALA A 89 -16.44 -1.85 -20.95
CA ALA A 89 -16.65 -1.44 -22.34
C ALA A 89 -16.36 -2.56 -23.35
N GLU A 90 -15.21 -3.24 -23.23
CA GLU A 90 -14.84 -4.34 -24.13
C GLU A 90 -15.80 -5.54 -24.04
N ASN A 91 -16.47 -5.70 -22.90
CA ASN A 91 -17.53 -6.71 -22.72
C ASN A 91 -18.93 -6.20 -23.11
N GLY A 92 -19.01 -5.06 -23.83
CA GLY A 92 -20.20 -4.56 -24.49
C GLY A 92 -21.20 -3.83 -23.60
N ALA A 93 -20.84 -3.46 -22.36
CA ALA A 93 -21.72 -2.65 -21.53
C ALA A 93 -21.73 -1.18 -22.01
N ARG A 94 -22.90 -0.54 -21.97
CA ARG A 94 -22.98 0.91 -22.04
C ARG A 94 -22.50 1.51 -20.73
N VAL A 95 -21.25 2.01 -20.70
CA VAL A 95 -20.55 2.40 -19.48
C VAL A 95 -20.20 3.88 -19.46
N LEU A 96 -20.41 4.53 -18.31
CA LEU A 96 -19.96 5.88 -18.01
C LEU A 96 -18.86 5.85 -16.96
N GLY A 97 -17.72 6.45 -17.28
CA GLY A 97 -16.68 6.80 -16.31
C GLY A 97 -16.90 8.20 -15.74
N ILE A 98 -16.81 8.35 -14.44
CA ILE A 98 -16.92 9.64 -13.73
C ILE A 98 -15.60 9.95 -13.06
N GLU A 99 -15.05 11.14 -13.33
CA GLU A 99 -13.79 11.61 -12.76
C GLU A 99 -13.96 13.03 -12.19
N GLN A 100 -13.52 13.23 -10.95
CA GLN A 100 -13.63 14.52 -10.28
C GLN A 100 -12.65 15.57 -10.80
N MET A 101 -11.56 15.15 -11.42
CA MET A 101 -10.57 16.05 -12.02
C MET A 101 -10.94 16.40 -13.45
N SER A 102 -10.37 17.48 -14.00
CA SER A 102 -10.55 17.87 -15.40
C SER A 102 -9.83 16.97 -16.41
N LYS A 103 -9.07 16.00 -15.92
CA LYS A 103 -8.36 15.01 -16.71
C LYS A 103 -8.06 13.75 -15.87
N ILE A 104 -7.77 12.65 -16.53
CA ILE A 104 -7.32 11.43 -15.87
C ILE A 104 -5.99 11.66 -15.15
N ALA A 105 -5.95 11.28 -13.87
CA ALA A 105 -4.70 11.18 -13.15
C ALA A 105 -3.98 9.88 -13.53
N GLU A 106 -2.64 9.96 -13.67
CA GLU A 106 -1.85 8.80 -14.08
C GLU A 106 -2.04 7.61 -13.11
N PRO A 107 -2.33 6.41 -13.65
CA PRO A 107 -2.32 5.19 -12.87
C PRO A 107 -0.92 4.90 -12.31
N ARG A 108 -0.85 4.01 -11.33
CA ARG A 108 0.44 3.49 -10.87
C ARG A 108 1.05 2.61 -11.95
N GLU A 109 2.37 2.73 -12.12
CA GLU A 109 3.14 1.98 -13.10
C GLU A 109 3.88 0.78 -12.50
N ASP A 110 3.99 0.69 -11.17
CA ASP A 110 4.56 -0.47 -10.47
C ASP A 110 3.45 -1.53 -10.30
N LEU A 111 3.38 -2.52 -11.15
CA LEU A 111 2.30 -3.50 -11.21
C LEU A 111 2.76 -4.88 -10.74
N GLY A 112 2.30 -5.31 -9.57
CA GLY A 112 2.63 -6.63 -9.02
C GLY A 112 1.74 -7.74 -9.57
N ALA A 113 2.35 -8.79 -10.12
CA ALA A 113 1.64 -9.95 -10.64
C ALA A 113 2.40 -11.26 -10.43
N VAL A 114 1.69 -12.38 -10.54
CA VAL A 114 2.21 -13.73 -10.35
C VAL A 114 2.17 -14.50 -11.66
N ASN A 115 3.34 -14.91 -12.12
CA ASN A 115 3.51 -15.80 -13.28
C ASN A 115 2.90 -15.26 -14.59
N SER A 116 3.08 -13.96 -14.87
CA SER A 116 2.79 -13.39 -16.18
C SER A 116 3.68 -14.02 -17.27
N ARG A 117 3.32 -13.85 -18.56
CA ARG A 117 4.15 -14.32 -19.68
C ARG A 117 5.59 -13.77 -19.61
N TYR A 118 5.79 -12.54 -19.15
CA TYR A 118 7.11 -11.90 -19.02
C TYR A 118 7.96 -12.54 -17.92
N GLN A 119 7.35 -12.90 -16.79
CA GLN A 119 8.00 -13.63 -15.72
C GLN A 119 8.37 -15.04 -16.17
N LEU A 120 7.41 -15.77 -16.76
CA LEU A 120 7.63 -17.15 -17.21
C LEU A 120 8.67 -17.24 -18.33
N GLU A 121 8.74 -16.26 -19.23
CA GLU A 121 9.79 -16.15 -20.23
C GLU A 121 11.16 -15.93 -19.57
N SER A 122 11.26 -14.98 -18.64
CA SER A 122 12.48 -14.69 -17.89
C SER A 122 12.95 -15.88 -17.06
N PHE A 123 12.02 -16.68 -16.54
CA PHE A 123 12.31 -17.88 -15.72
C PHE A 123 12.45 -19.17 -16.54
N SER A 124 12.39 -19.12 -17.88
CA SER A 124 12.41 -20.32 -18.71
C SER A 124 13.64 -21.19 -18.52
N GLU A 125 14.81 -20.59 -18.29
CA GLU A 125 16.06 -21.27 -17.98
C GLU A 125 16.29 -21.49 -16.47
N PHE A 126 15.43 -20.91 -15.63
CA PHE A 126 15.55 -20.88 -14.16
C PHE A 126 14.21 -21.20 -13.50
N PRO A 127 13.65 -22.40 -13.70
CA PRO A 127 12.30 -22.74 -13.24
C PRO A 127 12.10 -22.66 -11.71
N GLN A 128 13.19 -22.63 -10.95
CA GLN A 128 13.16 -22.45 -9.50
C GLN A 128 12.70 -21.04 -9.07
N PHE A 129 12.65 -20.08 -10.00
CA PHE A 129 12.15 -18.71 -9.73
C PHE A 129 10.68 -18.52 -10.12
N VAL A 130 10.04 -19.51 -10.75
CA VAL A 130 8.58 -19.49 -10.94
C VAL A 130 7.92 -19.38 -9.57
N ILE A 131 7.04 -18.39 -9.44
CA ILE A 131 6.43 -18.07 -8.14
C ILE A 131 5.47 -19.17 -7.72
N ASP A 132 5.73 -19.80 -6.58
CA ASP A 132 4.76 -20.65 -5.92
C ASP A 132 3.65 -19.79 -5.32
N LYS A 133 2.43 -19.99 -5.84
CA LYS A 133 1.27 -19.21 -5.45
C LYS A 133 0.91 -19.38 -3.97
N MET A 134 1.08 -20.57 -3.42
CA MET A 134 0.78 -20.83 -2.01
C MET A 134 1.78 -20.16 -1.09
N GLU A 135 3.07 -20.18 -1.46
CA GLU A 135 4.13 -19.59 -0.68
C GLU A 135 4.01 -18.04 -0.62
N ILE A 136 3.74 -17.39 -1.77
CA ILE A 136 3.53 -15.93 -1.77
C ILE A 136 2.26 -15.53 -1.00
N MET A 137 1.20 -16.33 -1.08
CA MET A 137 -0.02 -16.12 -0.30
C MET A 137 0.26 -16.18 1.20
N GLU A 138 1.03 -17.17 1.67
CA GLU A 138 1.41 -17.29 3.08
C GLU A 138 2.21 -16.08 3.56
N ASP A 139 3.08 -15.52 2.72
CA ASP A 139 3.82 -14.32 3.06
C ASP A 139 2.92 -13.09 3.16
N ILE A 140 1.96 -12.89 2.26
CA ILE A 140 0.98 -11.80 2.36
C ILE A 140 0.20 -11.90 3.68
N VAL A 141 -0.28 -13.10 3.99
CA VAL A 141 -1.02 -13.37 5.25
C VAL A 141 -0.16 -13.08 6.47
N ARG A 142 1.13 -13.43 6.42
CA ARG A 142 2.09 -13.19 7.51
C ARG A 142 2.31 -11.71 7.76
N TYR A 143 2.47 -10.88 6.71
CA TYR A 143 2.55 -9.42 6.83
C TYR A 143 1.30 -8.80 7.47
N ALA A 144 0.14 -9.38 7.20
CA ALA A 144 -1.14 -8.91 7.71
C ALA A 144 -1.53 -9.54 9.07
N ASN A 145 -0.65 -10.34 9.70
CA ASN A 145 -0.97 -11.09 10.93
C ASN A 145 -2.27 -11.92 10.82
N GLY A 146 -2.64 -12.38 9.64
CA GLY A 146 -3.85 -13.17 9.39
C GLY A 146 -5.17 -12.38 9.31
N PHE A 147 -5.15 -11.05 9.46
CA PHE A 147 -6.35 -10.21 9.36
C PHE A 147 -6.72 -9.90 7.90
N VAL A 148 -6.90 -10.93 7.09
CA VAL A 148 -7.20 -10.82 5.65
C VAL A 148 -8.20 -11.87 5.19
N ASN A 149 -8.84 -11.61 4.07
CA ASN A 149 -9.60 -12.60 3.34
C ASN A 149 -8.68 -13.40 2.40
N TYR A 150 -8.44 -14.66 2.72
CA TYR A 150 -7.58 -15.57 1.94
C TYR A 150 -8.05 -15.74 0.51
N ASP A 151 -9.37 -15.74 0.26
CA ASP A 151 -9.93 -15.93 -1.07
C ASP A 151 -9.58 -14.76 -2.00
N LEU A 152 -9.49 -13.54 -1.47
CA LEU A 152 -9.03 -12.37 -2.24
C LEU A 152 -7.55 -12.46 -2.60
N ILE A 153 -6.72 -12.94 -1.66
CA ILE A 153 -5.29 -13.13 -1.92
C ILE A 153 -5.10 -14.20 -2.98
N LYS A 154 -5.85 -15.32 -2.86
CA LYS A 154 -5.83 -16.40 -3.84
C LYS A 154 -6.27 -15.90 -5.23
N LEU A 155 -7.35 -15.14 -5.28
CA LEU A 155 -7.85 -14.55 -6.52
C LEU A 155 -6.77 -13.70 -7.22
N TRP A 156 -6.08 -12.83 -6.48
CA TRP A 156 -4.97 -12.06 -7.02
C TRP A 156 -3.83 -12.96 -7.53
N ALA A 157 -3.44 -13.95 -6.76
CA ALA A 157 -2.37 -14.87 -7.15
C ALA A 157 -2.73 -15.70 -8.40
N ASP A 158 -4.02 -15.96 -8.60
CA ASP A 158 -4.52 -16.71 -9.75
C ASP A 158 -4.68 -15.85 -11.02
N GLU A 159 -5.16 -14.61 -10.89
CA GLU A 159 -5.58 -13.78 -12.03
C GLU A 159 -4.61 -12.65 -12.41
N SER A 160 -3.67 -12.28 -11.52
CA SER A 160 -2.82 -11.10 -11.77
C SER A 160 -1.88 -11.26 -12.97
N GLY A 161 -1.38 -12.48 -13.23
CA GLY A 161 -0.58 -12.76 -14.41
C GLY A 161 -1.35 -12.53 -15.72
N ASP A 162 -2.59 -12.99 -15.77
CA ASP A 162 -3.48 -12.79 -16.92
C ASP A 162 -3.91 -11.32 -17.07
N MET A 163 -4.03 -10.59 -15.96
CA MET A 163 -4.27 -9.14 -16.02
C MET A 163 -3.08 -8.42 -16.68
N ILE A 164 -1.84 -8.73 -16.31
CA ILE A 164 -0.65 -8.15 -16.96
C ILE A 164 -0.61 -8.52 -18.44
N ASN A 165 -0.90 -9.78 -18.81
CA ASN A 165 -0.93 -10.21 -20.19
C ASN A 165 -1.95 -9.43 -21.02
N TRP A 166 -3.18 -9.29 -20.52
CA TRP A 166 -4.26 -8.51 -21.13
C TRP A 166 -3.87 -7.03 -21.30
N LEU A 167 -3.37 -6.40 -20.23
CA LEU A 167 -2.97 -5.00 -20.26
C LEU A 167 -1.84 -4.75 -21.26
N SER A 168 -0.87 -5.65 -21.32
CA SER A 168 0.25 -5.57 -22.25
C SER A 168 -0.18 -5.64 -23.71
N ASP A 169 -1.12 -6.56 -24.03
CA ASP A 169 -1.68 -6.66 -25.39
C ASP A 169 -2.33 -5.35 -25.85
N ILE A 170 -2.89 -4.59 -24.92
CA ILE A 170 -3.51 -3.29 -25.19
C ILE A 170 -2.46 -2.19 -25.38
N ILE A 171 -1.54 -2.04 -24.45
CA ILE A 171 -0.61 -0.89 -24.46
C ILE A 171 0.52 -1.03 -25.47
N GLU A 172 0.89 -2.26 -25.83
CA GLU A 172 1.95 -2.54 -26.79
C GLU A 172 1.48 -2.53 -28.25
N ARG A 173 0.16 -2.56 -28.49
CA ARG A 173 -0.42 -2.69 -29.86
C ARG A 173 0.09 -1.64 -30.85
N ASP A 174 0.35 -0.41 -30.40
CA ASP A 174 0.78 0.71 -31.23
C ASP A 174 2.30 1.00 -31.15
N GLY A 175 3.05 0.16 -30.42
CA GLY A 175 4.49 0.33 -30.23
C GLY A 175 4.88 1.57 -29.41
N LYS A 176 3.94 2.18 -28.69
CA LYS A 176 4.18 3.38 -27.86
C LYS A 176 4.67 3.04 -26.46
N PHE A 177 4.32 1.87 -25.97
CA PHE A 177 4.73 1.33 -24.68
C PHE A 177 5.31 -0.07 -24.85
N LYS A 178 6.09 -0.47 -23.84
CA LYS A 178 6.54 -1.86 -23.65
C LYS A 178 6.38 -2.20 -22.18
N MET A 179 5.79 -3.35 -21.91
CA MET A 179 5.78 -3.89 -20.55
C MET A 179 7.14 -4.51 -20.24
N TRP A 180 7.75 -4.07 -19.13
CA TRP A 180 8.94 -4.68 -18.59
C TRP A 180 8.62 -5.47 -17.33
N PHE A 181 9.25 -6.61 -17.19
CA PHE A 181 9.32 -7.31 -15.91
C PHE A 181 10.46 -6.70 -15.09
N GLU A 182 10.13 -6.18 -13.90
CA GLU A 182 11.08 -5.61 -12.95
C GLU A 182 11.59 -6.70 -12.02
N GLY A 183 12.45 -7.53 -12.52
CA GLY A 183 13.06 -8.59 -11.75
C GLY A 183 14.17 -9.23 -12.56
N SER A 184 15.03 -9.93 -11.86
CA SER A 184 16.04 -10.76 -12.50
C SER A 184 16.10 -12.10 -11.84
N VAL A 185 16.57 -13.05 -12.58
CA VAL A 185 16.90 -14.41 -12.12
C VAL A 185 18.29 -14.44 -11.48
N GLY A 186 18.82 -13.30 -11.08
CA GLY A 186 20.20 -13.16 -10.71
C GLY A 186 20.43 -12.96 -9.22
N THR A 187 20.91 -11.77 -8.90
CA THR A 187 21.53 -11.46 -7.62
C THR A 187 20.71 -10.57 -6.73
N GLU A 188 19.62 -9.99 -7.24
CA GLU A 188 18.80 -9.08 -6.43
C GLU A 188 18.19 -9.79 -5.23
N GLY A 189 18.40 -9.20 -4.07
CA GLY A 189 17.90 -9.75 -2.81
C GLY A 189 18.54 -11.07 -2.37
N GLN A 190 19.55 -11.58 -3.06
CA GLN A 190 20.28 -12.75 -2.60
C GLN A 190 20.97 -12.48 -1.25
N GLY A 191 20.70 -13.37 -0.29
CA GLY A 191 21.21 -13.22 1.07
C GLY A 191 20.39 -12.31 1.97
N ALA A 192 19.32 -11.66 1.45
CA ALA A 192 18.33 -11.00 2.28
C ALA A 192 17.62 -12.01 3.18
N ARG A 193 17.26 -11.59 4.39
CA ARG A 193 16.52 -12.44 5.33
C ARG A 193 15.08 -12.55 4.99
N ASP A 194 14.52 -11.42 4.59
CA ASP A 194 13.14 -11.35 4.15
C ASP A 194 13.11 -11.60 2.65
N LYS A 195 12.31 -12.57 2.24
CA LYS A 195 12.19 -12.97 0.84
C LYS A 195 11.60 -11.84 0.01
N ALA A 196 12.33 -11.39 -0.99
CA ALA A 196 11.80 -10.53 -2.03
C ALA A 196 11.19 -11.38 -3.15
N TRP A 197 9.99 -10.99 -3.58
CA TRP A 197 9.27 -11.65 -4.65
C TRP A 197 9.35 -10.83 -5.93
N ALA A 198 9.79 -11.45 -7.00
CA ALA A 198 9.92 -10.82 -8.31
C ALA A 198 8.55 -10.68 -8.98
N THR A 199 7.69 -9.81 -8.45
CA THR A 199 6.32 -9.58 -8.93
C THR A 199 6.17 -8.33 -9.80
N GLY A 200 7.15 -7.41 -9.79
CA GLY A 200 7.04 -6.10 -10.42
C GLY A 200 6.99 -6.12 -11.95
N HIS A 201 6.11 -5.30 -12.50
CA HIS A 201 6.04 -5.00 -13.93
C HIS A 201 5.86 -3.49 -14.11
N SER A 202 6.40 -2.96 -15.18
CA SER A 202 6.39 -1.52 -15.46
C SER A 202 6.13 -1.25 -16.94
N PRO A 203 5.08 -0.48 -17.29
CA PRO A 203 4.86 -0.01 -18.64
C PRO A 203 5.83 1.13 -18.97
N GLN A 204 6.82 0.85 -19.81
CA GLN A 204 7.80 1.85 -20.21
C GLN A 204 7.39 2.50 -21.53
N LYS A 205 7.34 3.82 -21.53
CA LYS A 205 7.05 4.61 -22.71
C LYS A 205 8.23 4.62 -23.68
N LEU A 206 7.97 4.39 -24.97
CA LEU A 206 8.98 4.29 -26.03
C LEU A 206 9.03 5.54 -26.93
N VAL A 207 8.08 6.47 -26.79
CA VAL A 207 7.97 7.66 -27.64
C VAL A 207 8.15 8.94 -26.83
N ASP A 208 8.77 9.96 -27.45
CA ASP A 208 8.95 11.29 -26.84
C ASP A 208 7.77 12.21 -27.23
N ASP A 209 6.57 11.87 -26.75
CA ASP A 209 5.37 12.67 -26.91
C ASP A 209 4.69 12.82 -25.54
N LYS A 210 4.64 14.04 -25.03
CA LYS A 210 4.13 14.33 -23.67
C LYS A 210 2.63 14.08 -23.50
N GLU A 211 1.87 14.10 -24.58
CA GLU A 211 0.42 13.87 -24.56
C GLU A 211 0.09 12.37 -24.48
N ILE A 212 1.03 11.51 -24.87
CA ILE A 212 0.90 10.06 -24.74
C ILE A 212 1.39 9.66 -23.36
N THR A 213 0.50 9.19 -22.54
CA THR A 213 0.79 8.67 -21.19
C THR A 213 0.17 7.30 -21.02
N PHE A 214 0.57 6.58 -19.99
CA PHE A 214 0.00 5.28 -19.67
C PHE A 214 -1.52 5.40 -19.44
N GLY A 215 -1.93 6.39 -18.62
CA GLY A 215 -3.34 6.66 -18.37
C GLY A 215 -4.11 7.07 -19.62
N SER A 216 -3.53 7.91 -20.50
CA SER A 216 -4.19 8.29 -21.75
C SER A 216 -4.39 7.10 -22.69
N THR A 217 -3.44 6.18 -22.77
CA THR A 217 -3.56 4.97 -23.61
C THR A 217 -4.67 4.05 -23.10
N MET A 218 -4.80 3.85 -21.80
CA MET A 218 -5.89 3.07 -21.20
C MET A 218 -7.27 3.73 -21.42
N ARG A 219 -7.34 5.05 -21.21
CA ARG A 219 -8.56 5.85 -21.48
C ARG A 219 -9.01 5.71 -22.94
N ASP A 220 -8.08 5.90 -23.87
CA ASP A 220 -8.40 5.87 -25.30
C ASP A 220 -8.89 4.48 -25.72
N TYR A 221 -8.30 3.42 -25.17
CA TYR A 221 -8.81 2.06 -25.37
C TYR A 221 -10.26 1.89 -24.86
N ALA A 222 -10.58 2.41 -23.69
CA ALA A 222 -11.95 2.36 -23.17
C ALA A 222 -12.93 3.10 -24.09
N ILE A 223 -12.57 4.30 -24.56
CA ILE A 223 -13.39 5.11 -25.48
C ILE A 223 -13.55 4.40 -26.83
N GLU A 224 -12.50 3.81 -27.39
CA GLU A 224 -12.56 3.00 -28.62
C GLU A 224 -13.55 1.83 -28.52
N ASN A 225 -13.74 1.28 -27.32
CA ASN A 225 -14.71 0.24 -27.04
C ASN A 225 -16.09 0.76 -26.59
N GLY A 226 -16.34 2.07 -26.69
CA GLY A 226 -17.65 2.68 -26.48
C GLY A 226 -17.90 3.25 -25.08
N ALA A 227 -16.89 3.36 -24.23
CA ALA A 227 -17.02 4.06 -22.95
C ALA A 227 -17.19 5.57 -23.15
N GLU A 228 -18.05 6.17 -22.33
CA GLU A 228 -18.16 7.62 -22.19
C GLU A 228 -17.49 8.06 -20.87
N ILE A 229 -16.94 9.28 -20.83
CA ILE A 229 -16.28 9.82 -19.64
C ILE A 229 -16.82 11.23 -19.36
N ARG A 230 -17.15 11.47 -18.08
CA ARG A 230 -17.51 12.79 -17.57
C ARG A 230 -16.48 13.23 -16.53
N TYR A 231 -15.80 14.33 -16.82
CA TYR A 231 -14.82 14.97 -15.95
C TYR A 231 -15.47 16.02 -15.05
N ASP A 232 -14.68 16.61 -14.15
CA ASP A 232 -15.10 17.65 -13.20
C ASP A 232 -16.37 17.28 -12.43
N THR A 233 -16.56 15.98 -12.14
CA THR A 233 -17.80 15.43 -11.57
C THR A 233 -17.46 14.58 -10.35
N MET A 234 -17.95 14.97 -9.18
CA MET A 234 -17.65 14.37 -7.88
C MET A 234 -18.77 13.46 -7.41
N LEU A 235 -18.45 12.29 -6.88
CA LEU A 235 -19.39 11.42 -6.16
C LEU A 235 -19.94 12.14 -4.91
N VAL A 236 -21.25 12.07 -4.71
CA VAL A 236 -21.92 12.55 -3.49
C VAL A 236 -22.43 11.37 -2.66
N LYS A 237 -23.17 10.46 -3.28
CA LYS A 237 -23.68 9.23 -2.66
C LYS A 237 -24.10 8.21 -3.71
N CYS A 238 -24.26 6.95 -3.29
CA CYS A 238 -25.00 5.96 -4.04
C CYS A 238 -26.50 6.05 -3.75
N GLU A 239 -27.33 5.58 -4.68
CA GLU A 239 -28.77 5.42 -4.52
C GLU A 239 -29.14 3.94 -4.49
N GLN A 240 -30.10 3.60 -3.61
CA GLN A 240 -30.59 2.22 -3.46
C GLN A 240 -32.09 2.17 -3.71
N ASP A 241 -32.55 1.06 -4.26
CA ASP A 241 -34.00 0.76 -4.34
C ASP A 241 -34.52 0.18 -2.99
N GLU A 242 -35.81 -0.12 -2.97
CA GLU A 242 -36.48 -0.67 -1.79
C GLU A 242 -35.92 -2.02 -1.31
N SER A 243 -35.23 -2.77 -2.18
CA SER A 243 -34.56 -4.03 -1.83
C SER A 243 -33.19 -3.83 -1.20
N GLY A 244 -32.64 -2.62 -1.23
CA GLY A 244 -31.27 -2.29 -0.82
C GLY A 244 -30.22 -2.45 -1.93
N ARG A 245 -30.63 -2.79 -3.16
CA ARG A 245 -29.74 -2.84 -4.32
C ARG A 245 -29.31 -1.43 -4.71
N VAL A 246 -28.03 -1.23 -4.97
CA VAL A 246 -27.52 0.02 -5.55
C VAL A 246 -27.91 0.10 -7.02
N THR A 247 -28.58 1.19 -7.39
CA THR A 247 -29.17 1.43 -8.71
C THR A 247 -28.56 2.63 -9.44
N GLY A 248 -27.68 3.37 -8.79
CA GLY A 248 -27.03 4.55 -9.37
C GLY A 248 -26.27 5.38 -8.36
N VAL A 249 -25.86 6.55 -8.80
CA VAL A 249 -25.14 7.54 -7.99
C VAL A 249 -25.73 8.93 -8.17
N ILE A 250 -25.66 9.74 -7.11
CA ILE A 250 -25.76 11.19 -7.20
C ILE A 250 -24.34 11.75 -7.23
N CYS A 251 -24.08 12.59 -8.20
CA CYS A 251 -22.84 13.31 -8.35
C CYS A 251 -23.10 14.82 -8.37
N ARG A 252 -22.05 15.59 -8.12
CA ARG A 252 -22.07 17.05 -8.25
C ARG A 252 -21.14 17.46 -9.38
N ASP A 253 -21.65 18.24 -10.32
CA ASP A 253 -20.85 18.89 -11.34
C ASP A 253 -19.99 19.99 -10.69
N GLY A 254 -18.66 19.92 -10.85
CA GLY A 254 -17.73 20.84 -10.23
C GLY A 254 -17.76 22.24 -10.81
N ASN A 255 -18.22 22.40 -12.06
CA ASN A 255 -18.26 23.68 -12.76
C ASN A 255 -19.49 24.50 -12.36
N ASP A 256 -20.65 23.87 -12.38
CA ASP A 256 -21.93 24.55 -12.15
C ASP A 256 -22.50 24.31 -10.74
N LEU A 257 -21.89 23.41 -9.96
CA LEU A 257 -22.27 23.05 -8.59
C LEU A 257 -23.71 22.52 -8.44
N HIS A 258 -24.29 21.98 -9.52
CA HIS A 258 -25.58 21.31 -9.48
C HIS A 258 -25.42 19.80 -9.35
N TYR A 259 -26.51 19.13 -8.96
CA TYR A 259 -26.50 17.68 -8.83
C TYR A 259 -27.00 17.00 -10.11
N ILE A 260 -26.39 15.87 -10.40
CA ILE A 260 -26.78 14.96 -11.47
C ILE A 260 -27.03 13.57 -10.90
N ARG A 261 -28.03 12.89 -11.43
CA ARG A 261 -28.29 11.48 -11.17
C ARG A 261 -27.76 10.64 -12.32
N VAL A 262 -27.04 9.58 -12.01
CA VAL A 262 -26.63 8.59 -13.01
C VAL A 262 -27.13 7.22 -12.59
N ASN A 263 -28.14 6.74 -13.29
CA ASN A 263 -28.69 5.40 -13.10
C ASN A 263 -27.75 4.34 -13.67
N ALA A 264 -27.62 3.20 -12.99
CA ALA A 264 -26.79 2.08 -13.37
C ALA A 264 -27.58 0.77 -13.28
N SER A 265 -28.11 0.30 -14.38
CA SER A 265 -29.02 -0.86 -14.38
C SER A 265 -28.33 -2.19 -14.02
N LYS A 266 -27.01 -2.31 -14.26
CA LYS A 266 -26.21 -3.49 -13.92
C LYS A 266 -25.38 -3.26 -12.64
N GLY A 267 -24.80 -2.06 -12.45
CA GLY A 267 -24.09 -1.76 -11.22
C GLY A 267 -23.19 -0.54 -11.28
N VAL A 268 -22.75 -0.14 -10.08
CA VAL A 268 -21.83 0.95 -9.81
C VAL A 268 -20.50 0.37 -9.32
N ILE A 269 -19.37 0.80 -9.89
CA ILE A 269 -18.03 0.43 -9.48
C ILE A 269 -17.37 1.68 -8.86
N LEU A 270 -17.06 1.64 -7.56
CA LEU A 270 -16.33 2.71 -6.88
C LEU A 270 -14.83 2.40 -6.86
N ALA A 271 -14.04 3.38 -7.32
CA ALA A 271 -12.58 3.33 -7.42
C ALA A 271 -11.95 4.69 -7.02
N THR A 272 -12.50 5.33 -6.00
CA THR A 272 -12.19 6.73 -5.62
C THR A 272 -10.88 6.89 -4.86
N GLY A 273 -10.27 5.79 -4.36
CA GLY A 273 -8.86 5.74 -3.98
C GLY A 273 -8.55 5.88 -2.49
N GLY A 274 -9.46 5.59 -1.60
CA GLY A 274 -9.24 5.63 -0.15
C GLY A 274 -9.30 7.06 0.43
N TYR A 275 -8.63 7.30 1.59
CA TYR A 275 -8.88 8.52 2.39
C TYR A 275 -7.63 9.27 2.87
N VAL A 276 -6.49 9.11 2.19
CA VAL A 276 -5.21 9.70 2.64
C VAL A 276 -5.23 11.24 2.76
N ALA A 277 -6.12 11.92 2.02
CA ALA A 277 -6.31 13.36 2.07
C ALA A 277 -7.40 13.82 3.07
N ASN A 278 -8.08 12.88 3.73
CA ASN A 278 -9.08 13.18 4.75
C ASN A 278 -8.46 13.11 6.15
N THR A 279 -8.12 14.27 6.72
CA THR A 279 -7.43 14.35 8.01
C THR A 279 -8.20 13.65 9.14
N GLU A 280 -9.52 13.81 9.21
CA GLU A 280 -10.35 13.21 10.25
C GLU A 280 -10.35 11.68 10.17
N MET A 281 -10.48 11.11 8.96
CA MET A 281 -10.39 9.66 8.76
C MET A 281 -8.98 9.14 9.07
N VAL A 282 -7.93 9.87 8.66
CA VAL A 282 -6.53 9.49 8.95
C VAL A 282 -6.27 9.50 10.46
N GLU A 283 -6.72 10.52 11.18
CA GLU A 283 -6.58 10.59 12.65
C GLU A 283 -7.31 9.44 13.34
N ALA A 284 -8.53 9.14 12.91
CA ALA A 284 -9.35 8.11 13.51
C ALA A 284 -8.82 6.68 13.24
N ARG A 285 -8.30 6.43 12.04
CA ARG A 285 -7.97 5.07 11.57
C ARG A 285 -6.48 4.79 11.51
N GLN A 286 -5.63 5.81 11.38
CA GLN A 286 -4.17 5.70 11.21
C GLN A 286 -3.41 6.34 12.38
N ALA A 287 -3.93 6.23 13.60
CA ALA A 287 -3.46 6.99 14.77
C ALA A 287 -1.96 6.86 15.04
N TRP A 288 -1.36 5.67 14.88
CA TRP A 288 0.07 5.46 15.06
C TRP A 288 0.88 5.94 13.84
N ASN A 289 0.43 5.64 12.63
CA ASN A 289 1.04 6.08 11.38
C ASN A 289 1.09 7.61 11.28
N ASN A 290 0.02 8.29 11.73
CA ASN A 290 -0.09 9.73 11.70
C ASN A 290 1.01 10.44 12.52
N ARG A 291 1.55 9.80 13.56
CA ARG A 291 2.67 10.33 14.37
C ARG A 291 4.02 10.24 13.67
N LEU A 292 4.20 9.29 12.76
CA LEU A 292 5.40 9.15 11.93
C LEU A 292 5.39 10.08 10.72
N LYS A 293 4.21 10.61 10.38
CA LYS A 293 3.96 11.29 9.12
C LYS A 293 4.76 12.58 9.00
N ILE A 294 5.33 12.78 7.84
CA ILE A 294 5.80 14.07 7.34
C ILE A 294 4.99 14.36 6.08
N ASN A 295 4.20 15.41 6.11
CA ASN A 295 3.37 15.79 4.96
C ASN A 295 4.26 16.28 3.82
N ILE A 296 4.01 15.74 2.64
CA ILE A 296 4.55 16.28 1.40
C ILE A 296 3.34 16.75 0.59
N PRO A 297 3.27 18.03 0.20
CA PRO A 297 2.16 18.55 -0.59
C PRO A 297 2.18 17.92 -1.99
N VAL A 298 1.56 16.76 -2.13
CA VAL A 298 1.21 16.15 -3.42
C VAL A 298 -0.30 16.29 -3.52
N GLY A 299 -0.80 16.85 -4.61
CA GLY A 299 -2.23 17.08 -4.78
C GLY A 299 -3.04 15.82 -4.45
N GLY A 300 -3.87 15.90 -3.43
CA GLY A 300 -4.64 14.78 -2.92
C GLY A 300 -6.11 14.93 -3.24
N SER A 301 -6.67 13.94 -3.94
CA SER A 301 -8.10 13.83 -4.23
C SER A 301 -8.77 12.64 -3.51
N CYS A 302 -8.01 11.88 -2.72
CA CYS A 302 -8.50 10.68 -2.03
C CYS A 302 -9.07 11.06 -0.67
N THR A 303 -10.35 11.41 -0.62
CA THR A 303 -11.06 11.97 0.56
C THR A 303 -11.98 10.98 1.25
N GLY A 304 -12.02 9.73 0.76
CA GLY A 304 -12.83 8.66 1.35
C GLY A 304 -14.28 8.64 0.88
N ASP A 305 -14.59 9.34 -0.21
CA ASP A 305 -15.97 9.48 -0.67
C ASP A 305 -16.60 8.16 -1.08
N GLY A 306 -15.86 7.28 -1.77
CA GLY A 306 -16.33 5.94 -2.14
C GLY A 306 -16.57 5.05 -0.92
N ILE A 307 -15.67 5.09 0.07
CA ILE A 307 -15.82 4.35 1.32
C ILE A 307 -17.07 4.83 2.07
N LYS A 308 -17.25 6.16 2.22
CA LYS A 308 -18.43 6.72 2.87
C LYS A 308 -19.71 6.34 2.13
N ALA A 309 -19.72 6.47 0.79
CA ALA A 309 -20.87 6.12 -0.02
C ALA A 309 -21.25 4.64 0.13
N ALA A 310 -20.27 3.73 0.16
CA ALA A 310 -20.51 2.31 0.38
C ALA A 310 -21.03 2.03 1.81
N MET A 311 -20.48 2.70 2.83
CA MET A 311 -20.92 2.54 4.22
C MET A 311 -22.33 3.08 4.44
N TRP A 312 -22.72 4.15 3.79
CA TRP A 312 -24.12 4.63 3.82
C TRP A 312 -25.09 3.63 3.16
N CYS A 313 -24.59 2.80 2.25
CA CYS A 313 -25.36 1.67 1.69
C CYS A 313 -25.35 0.41 2.57
N GLY A 314 -24.66 0.44 3.73
CA GLY A 314 -24.62 -0.67 4.68
C GLY A 314 -23.32 -1.48 4.67
N ALA A 315 -22.32 -1.10 3.89
CA ALA A 315 -21.00 -1.76 3.92
C ALA A 315 -20.31 -1.55 5.26
N THR A 316 -19.51 -2.53 5.67
CA THR A 316 -18.58 -2.40 6.79
C THR A 316 -17.25 -1.80 6.33
N ILE A 317 -16.35 -1.54 7.26
CA ILE A 317 -14.97 -1.14 6.98
C ILE A 317 -14.01 -2.08 7.71
N ASP A 318 -12.82 -2.30 7.15
CA ASP A 318 -11.78 -3.13 7.79
C ASP A 318 -11.58 -2.75 9.26
N PRO A 319 -11.40 -3.71 10.16
CA PRO A 319 -11.30 -3.43 11.59
C PRO A 319 -10.04 -2.63 11.95
N LEU A 320 -8.97 -2.75 11.17
CA LEU A 320 -7.68 -2.12 11.41
C LEU A 320 -7.32 -1.22 10.23
N GLY A 321 -6.84 -0.01 10.54
CA GLY A 321 -6.28 0.89 9.54
C GLY A 321 -4.95 0.36 8.99
N CYS A 322 -4.76 0.46 7.69
CA CYS A 322 -3.53 0.12 6.99
C CYS A 322 -3.19 1.17 5.93
N ALA A 323 -1.91 1.47 5.79
CA ALA A 323 -1.43 2.43 4.78
C ALA A 323 -0.17 1.92 4.11
N VAL A 324 0.04 2.30 2.86
CA VAL A 324 1.35 2.21 2.22
C VAL A 324 2.15 3.42 2.66
N THR A 325 3.14 3.19 3.48
CA THR A 325 4.03 4.22 4.00
C THR A 325 5.45 3.98 3.55
N PHE A 326 6.15 5.05 3.20
CA PHE A 326 7.55 5.00 2.79
C PHE A 326 8.40 5.88 3.69
N ASN A 327 9.62 5.46 3.96
CA ASN A 327 10.65 6.28 4.62
C ASN A 327 11.28 7.29 3.64
N ARG A 328 10.46 7.96 2.85
CA ARG A 328 10.85 8.91 1.78
C ARG A 328 10.55 10.37 2.11
N ALA A 329 10.35 10.69 3.37
CA ALA A 329 10.09 12.08 3.78
C ALA A 329 11.13 12.55 4.77
N CYS A 330 11.57 13.80 4.63
CA CYS A 330 12.55 14.41 5.52
C CYS A 330 12.06 15.74 6.09
N CYS A 331 12.61 16.08 7.26
CA CYS A 331 12.41 17.35 7.95
C CYS A 331 13.75 17.98 8.37
N LYS A 332 13.70 19.22 8.85
CA LYS A 332 14.90 19.95 9.27
C LYS A 332 15.43 19.41 10.60
N PRO A 333 16.71 19.71 10.95
CA PRO A 333 17.35 19.21 12.16
C PRO A 333 16.69 19.61 13.48
N ASP A 334 15.86 20.63 13.49
CA ASP A 334 15.11 21.11 14.67
C ASP A 334 13.64 20.67 14.68
N GLU A 335 13.19 19.95 13.64
CA GLU A 335 11.83 19.46 13.49
C GLU A 335 11.72 17.97 13.85
N VAL A 336 10.51 17.51 14.12
CA VAL A 336 10.17 16.11 14.35
C VAL A 336 8.92 15.73 13.55
N ALA A 337 8.80 14.45 13.20
CA ALA A 337 7.63 13.92 12.50
C ALA A 337 6.33 14.15 13.30
N GLY A 338 5.23 14.28 12.59
CA GLY A 338 3.89 14.48 13.13
C GLY A 338 2.93 14.95 12.05
N SER A 339 1.62 14.89 12.34
CA SER A 339 0.56 15.17 11.37
C SER A 339 0.60 16.54 10.72
N ASP A 340 1.12 17.55 11.44
CA ASP A 340 1.13 18.95 10.99
C ASP A 340 2.43 19.35 10.31
N LEU A 341 3.47 18.51 10.40
CA LEU A 341 4.77 18.81 9.81
C LEU A 341 4.73 18.69 8.29
N VAL A 342 5.20 19.73 7.60
CA VAL A 342 5.39 19.74 6.15
C VAL A 342 6.88 19.69 5.85
N GLY A 343 7.32 18.61 5.23
CA GLY A 343 8.72 18.39 4.86
C GLY A 343 8.96 18.33 3.37
N LYS A 344 9.99 17.60 2.99
CA LYS A 344 10.40 17.39 1.60
C LYS A 344 10.53 15.91 1.27
N TRP A 345 10.44 15.61 0.00
CA TRP A 345 10.63 14.26 -0.50
C TRP A 345 12.12 13.91 -0.52
N PHE A 346 12.44 12.76 0.08
CA PHE A 346 13.77 12.21 0.20
C PHE A 346 13.79 10.77 -0.28
N TRP A 347 13.91 10.55 -1.58
CA TRP A 347 13.85 9.22 -2.20
C TRP A 347 14.90 8.24 -1.65
N PHE A 348 16.06 8.75 -1.26
CA PHE A 348 17.19 7.95 -0.78
C PHE A 348 16.96 7.29 0.60
N GLY A 349 15.94 7.72 1.35
CA GLY A 349 15.65 7.25 2.71
C GLY A 349 15.35 5.75 2.81
N GLU A 350 15.02 5.09 1.72
CA GLU A 350 14.78 3.63 1.68
C GLU A 350 16.08 2.82 1.59
N GLN A 351 17.19 3.43 1.27
CA GLN A 351 18.47 2.72 1.26
C GLN A 351 18.85 2.36 2.70
N PRO A 352 19.31 1.11 2.95
CA PRO A 352 19.58 0.61 4.30
C PRO A 352 20.94 1.11 4.85
N PHE A 353 21.17 2.42 4.79
CA PHE A 353 22.29 3.05 5.47
C PHE A 353 22.10 3.07 7.00
N LEU A 354 23.07 3.62 7.72
CA LEU A 354 22.99 3.75 9.16
C LEU A 354 21.82 4.65 9.57
N LYS A 355 20.91 4.12 10.38
CA LYS A 355 19.78 4.87 10.94
C LYS A 355 19.93 4.96 12.47
N VAL A 356 19.84 6.18 12.99
CA VAL A 356 19.90 6.44 14.42
C VAL A 356 18.68 7.21 14.91
N ASN A 357 18.23 6.93 16.12
CA ASN A 357 17.20 7.73 16.79
C ASN A 357 17.76 9.08 17.27
N LEU A 358 16.92 9.97 17.80
CA LEU A 358 17.37 11.28 18.30
C LEU A 358 18.28 11.22 19.55
N GLN A 359 18.55 10.02 20.06
CA GLN A 359 19.57 9.77 21.11
C GLN A 359 20.92 9.35 20.53
N GLY A 360 21.09 9.35 19.19
CA GLY A 360 22.29 8.94 18.50
C GLY A 360 22.54 7.43 18.51
N LYS A 361 21.51 6.62 18.69
CA LYS A 361 21.61 5.14 18.80
C LYS A 361 20.85 4.45 17.66
N ARG A 362 21.43 3.38 17.12
CA ARG A 362 20.70 2.44 16.24
C ARG A 362 19.50 1.86 17.00
N PHE A 363 18.47 1.48 16.28
CA PHE A 363 17.22 0.99 16.88
C PHE A 363 16.57 -0.18 16.13
N CYS A 364 17.10 -0.57 14.97
CA CYS A 364 16.58 -1.68 14.17
C CYS A 364 17.63 -2.25 13.22
N ASN A 365 17.30 -3.33 12.53
CA ASN A 365 17.97 -3.74 11.31
C ASN A 365 17.48 -2.87 10.16
N GLU A 366 18.37 -2.05 9.59
CA GLU A 366 18.04 -1.12 8.51
C GLU A 366 17.70 -1.81 7.18
N SER A 367 18.02 -3.10 7.05
CA SER A 367 17.72 -3.93 5.86
C SER A 367 16.35 -4.55 5.87
N GLY A 368 15.62 -4.46 6.99
CA GLY A 368 14.25 -4.99 7.09
C GLY A 368 13.28 -4.26 6.15
N PRO A 369 12.11 -4.85 5.91
CA PRO A 369 11.03 -4.17 5.20
C PRO A 369 10.79 -2.77 5.77
N TYR A 370 10.63 -1.78 4.91
CA TYR A 370 10.52 -0.38 5.38
C TYR A 370 9.36 -0.14 6.35
N ASP A 371 8.25 -0.88 6.22
CA ASP A 371 7.18 -0.84 7.21
C ASP A 371 7.65 -1.27 8.59
N TYR A 372 8.42 -2.36 8.69
CA TYR A 372 8.95 -2.85 9.97
C TYR A 372 9.95 -1.87 10.57
N MET A 373 10.78 -1.25 9.72
CA MET A 373 11.68 -0.19 10.15
C MET A 373 10.89 1.03 10.66
N LEU A 374 9.81 1.44 9.97
CA LEU A 374 8.94 2.53 10.42
C LEU A 374 8.18 2.18 11.72
N HIS A 375 7.72 0.93 11.88
CA HIS A 375 7.15 0.46 13.16
C HIS A 375 8.19 0.57 14.29
N SER A 376 9.45 0.21 14.03
CA SER A 376 10.53 0.38 14.99
C SER A 376 10.82 1.84 15.29
N ALA A 377 10.73 2.73 14.29
CA ALA A 377 10.88 4.18 14.46
C ALA A 377 9.73 4.77 15.30
N PHE A 378 8.51 4.26 15.18
CA PHE A 378 7.40 4.67 16.03
C PHE A 378 7.68 4.46 17.52
N MET A 379 8.44 3.44 17.86
CA MET A 379 8.85 3.16 19.25
C MET A 379 9.98 4.06 19.76
N GLN A 380 10.55 4.94 18.91
CA GLN A 380 11.63 5.83 19.29
C GLN A 380 11.10 7.19 19.80
N PRO A 381 11.92 7.95 20.55
CA PRO A 381 11.57 9.30 20.99
C PRO A 381 11.17 10.17 19.80
N TYR A 382 10.02 10.84 19.91
CA TYR A 382 9.44 11.72 18.88
C TYR A 382 9.16 11.03 17.54
N HIS A 383 9.23 9.69 17.47
CA HIS A 383 8.94 8.91 16.28
C HIS A 383 9.77 9.32 15.04
N THR A 384 10.90 9.96 15.26
CA THR A 384 11.78 10.54 14.24
C THR A 384 13.16 9.90 14.35
N TYR A 385 13.81 9.67 13.23
CA TYR A 385 15.16 9.12 13.16
C TYR A 385 15.99 9.91 12.15
N VAL A 386 17.27 9.57 12.05
CA VAL A 386 18.24 10.20 11.16
C VAL A 386 18.88 9.14 10.29
N ASP A 387 18.89 9.35 8.98
CA ASP A 387 19.69 8.59 8.03
C ASP A 387 21.08 9.21 7.92
N ILE A 388 22.13 8.36 7.94
CA ILE A 388 23.53 8.78 7.83
C ILE A 388 24.23 7.94 6.76
N TRP A 389 24.88 8.61 5.80
CA TRP A 389 25.68 8.01 4.74
C TRP A 389 26.91 8.84 4.44
N ASP A 390 27.81 8.35 3.59
CA ASP A 390 29.03 9.06 3.21
C ASP A 390 29.17 9.27 1.70
N SER A 391 30.29 9.85 1.27
CA SER A 391 30.54 10.19 -0.13
C SER A 391 30.70 8.97 -1.05
N ASP A 392 30.92 7.76 -0.51
CA ASP A 392 31.05 6.52 -1.28
C ASP A 392 29.70 5.84 -1.58
N TYR A 393 28.60 6.53 -1.31
CA TYR A 393 27.22 5.99 -1.44
C TYR A 393 26.94 5.35 -2.79
N VAL A 394 27.55 5.83 -3.89
CA VAL A 394 27.34 5.29 -5.24
C VAL A 394 27.79 3.83 -5.34
N ALA A 395 28.99 3.52 -4.84
CA ALA A 395 29.51 2.16 -4.78
C ALA A 395 28.75 1.31 -3.77
N GLN A 396 28.42 1.91 -2.62
CA GLN A 396 27.70 1.23 -1.54
C GLN A 396 26.29 0.83 -1.95
N VAL A 397 25.51 1.69 -2.63
CA VAL A 397 24.19 1.36 -3.15
C VAL A 397 24.24 0.23 -4.16
N LYS A 398 25.27 0.18 -5.00
CA LYS A 398 25.49 -0.94 -5.93
C LYS A 398 25.76 -2.26 -5.19
N GLN A 399 26.53 -2.22 -4.09
CA GLN A 399 26.79 -3.37 -3.24
C GLN A 399 25.52 -3.83 -2.50
N ILE A 400 24.73 -2.89 -1.98
CA ILE A 400 23.48 -3.13 -1.28
C ILE A 400 22.46 -3.86 -2.19
N ASN A 401 22.45 -3.52 -3.47
CA ASN A 401 21.64 -4.18 -4.51
C ASN A 401 20.16 -4.33 -4.11
N GLU A 402 19.53 -3.18 -3.76
CA GLU A 402 18.14 -3.15 -3.31
C GLU A 402 17.17 -3.59 -4.41
N VAL A 403 15.99 -4.06 -4.03
CA VAL A 403 14.96 -4.59 -4.91
C VAL A 403 13.76 -3.66 -5.03
N GLY A 404 12.92 -3.89 -6.03
CA GLY A 404 11.66 -3.18 -6.20
C GLY A 404 11.85 -1.70 -6.47
N CYS A 405 10.88 -0.89 -6.04
CA CYS A 405 10.86 0.55 -6.32
C CYS A 405 11.94 1.36 -5.58
N CYS A 406 12.67 0.74 -4.64
CA CYS A 406 13.82 1.34 -3.94
C CYS A 406 15.13 1.23 -4.74
N ARG A 407 15.16 0.39 -5.78
CA ARG A 407 16.32 0.16 -6.60
C ARG A 407 16.75 1.43 -7.34
N LEU A 408 18.04 1.70 -7.35
CA LEU A 408 18.65 2.89 -7.97
C LEU A 408 19.54 2.56 -9.19
N TYR A 409 19.52 1.33 -9.64
CA TYR A 409 20.20 0.84 -10.84
C TYR A 409 19.22 0.03 -11.70
N PRO A 410 19.43 -0.06 -13.01
CA PRO A 410 18.65 -0.95 -13.86
C PRO A 410 18.66 -2.39 -13.34
N PHE A 411 17.59 -3.12 -13.59
CA PHE A 411 17.52 -4.55 -13.31
C PHE A 411 18.45 -5.35 -14.24
N ASP A 412 18.82 -6.57 -13.84
CA ASP A 412 19.77 -7.39 -14.60
C ASP A 412 19.25 -7.76 -16.01
N ASN A 413 17.94 -7.78 -16.20
CA ASN A 413 17.30 -7.96 -17.51
C ASN A 413 17.23 -6.68 -18.37
N GLY A 414 17.76 -5.55 -17.86
CA GLY A 414 17.75 -4.26 -18.53
C GLY A 414 16.50 -3.39 -18.28
N ALA A 415 15.55 -3.85 -17.48
CA ALA A 415 14.43 -3.01 -17.07
C ALA A 415 14.96 -1.80 -16.28
N PRO A 416 14.48 -0.57 -16.56
CA PRO A 416 14.95 0.61 -15.86
C PRO A 416 14.44 0.63 -14.41
N SER A 417 15.21 1.20 -13.49
CA SER A 417 14.75 1.54 -12.14
C SER A 417 13.88 2.82 -12.17
N ASN A 418 13.01 2.98 -11.19
CA ASN A 418 12.16 4.17 -11.07
C ASN A 418 12.95 5.46 -10.88
N LYS A 419 14.11 5.37 -10.25
CA LYS A 419 15.10 6.44 -10.12
C LYS A 419 16.48 5.87 -10.34
N ASP A 420 17.31 6.61 -11.05
CA ASP A 420 18.71 6.26 -11.24
C ASP A 420 19.58 6.92 -10.18
N ILE A 421 20.67 6.24 -9.78
CA ILE A 421 21.64 6.75 -8.79
C ILE A 421 22.21 8.10 -9.17
N SER A 422 22.36 8.40 -10.46
CA SER A 422 22.88 9.68 -10.96
C SER A 422 21.97 10.87 -10.59
N ALA A 423 20.69 10.65 -10.32
CA ALA A 423 19.77 11.70 -9.90
C ALA A 423 19.92 12.07 -8.42
N MET A 424 20.61 11.25 -7.62
CA MET A 424 20.67 11.43 -6.15
C MET A 424 21.50 12.65 -5.75
N GLN A 425 22.62 12.92 -6.41
CA GLN A 425 23.45 14.08 -6.08
C GLN A 425 22.68 15.41 -6.23
N GLY A 426 21.93 15.57 -7.32
CA GLY A 426 21.10 16.77 -7.52
C GLY A 426 20.00 16.92 -6.46
N MET A 427 19.44 15.82 -5.98
CA MET A 427 18.50 15.84 -4.85
C MET A 427 19.19 16.24 -3.55
N PHE A 428 20.41 15.72 -3.29
CA PHE A 428 21.17 16.08 -2.09
C PHE A 428 21.53 17.56 -2.07
N ASP A 429 22.03 18.09 -3.18
CA ASP A 429 22.40 19.50 -3.29
C ASP A 429 21.19 20.42 -3.02
N GLN A 430 20.02 20.11 -3.59
CA GLN A 430 18.78 20.85 -3.37
C GLN A 430 18.31 20.80 -1.92
N LEU A 431 18.40 19.64 -1.28
CA LEU A 431 17.97 19.45 0.11
C LEU A 431 18.99 20.03 1.11
N GLU A 432 20.29 20.03 0.79
CA GLU A 432 21.34 20.69 1.55
C GLU A 432 21.14 22.23 1.51
N GLU A 433 20.95 22.81 0.33
CA GLU A 433 20.67 24.24 0.15
C GLU A 433 19.41 24.68 0.91
N ALA A 434 18.39 23.82 0.92
CA ALA A 434 17.15 24.06 1.67
C ALA A 434 17.25 23.79 3.19
N GLY A 435 18.42 23.32 3.68
CA GLY A 435 18.71 23.10 5.10
C GLY A 435 18.16 21.80 5.70
N TYR A 436 17.74 20.84 4.87
CA TYR A 436 17.28 19.52 5.30
C TYR A 436 18.45 18.55 5.48
N ILE A 437 19.25 18.32 4.44
CA ILE A 437 20.46 17.52 4.54
C ILE A 437 21.56 18.35 5.20
N GLN A 438 22.25 17.75 6.15
CA GLN A 438 23.44 18.27 6.75
C GLN A 438 24.67 17.54 6.21
N LYS A 439 25.77 18.26 6.01
CA LYS A 439 27.03 17.74 5.48
C LYS A 439 28.20 18.21 6.34
N ALA A 440 29.14 17.33 6.60
CA ALA A 440 30.34 17.62 7.39
C ALA A 440 31.51 16.69 7.04
N ASP A 441 32.73 17.12 7.35
CA ASP A 441 33.94 16.33 7.13
C ASP A 441 34.23 15.36 8.30
N THR A 442 33.61 15.57 9.47
CA THR A 442 33.71 14.68 10.61
C THR A 442 32.34 14.27 11.14
N MET A 443 32.25 13.12 11.82
CA MET A 443 30.99 12.64 12.41
C MET A 443 30.56 13.51 13.60
N GLU A 444 31.50 14.07 14.33
CA GLU A 444 31.24 15.02 15.41
C GLU A 444 30.52 16.28 14.92
N GLU A 445 31.03 16.87 13.84
CA GLU A 445 30.40 18.05 13.21
C GLU A 445 29.02 17.70 12.64
N LEU A 446 28.87 16.53 11.99
CA LEU A 446 27.61 16.08 11.45
C LEU A 446 26.57 15.90 12.57
N ALA A 447 26.94 15.21 13.63
CA ALA A 447 26.06 15.00 14.78
C ALA A 447 25.60 16.33 15.41
N ALA A 448 26.51 17.30 15.55
CA ALA A 448 26.18 18.62 16.05
C ALA A 448 25.21 19.37 15.13
N LYS A 449 25.41 19.35 13.80
CA LYS A 449 24.52 19.97 12.79
C LYS A 449 23.12 19.34 12.77
N LEU A 450 23.03 18.03 13.08
CA LEU A 450 21.77 17.29 13.14
C LEU A 450 21.04 17.41 14.49
N ASN A 451 21.61 18.17 15.44
CA ASN A 451 21.14 18.26 16.82
C ASN A 451 21.03 16.89 17.51
N LEU A 452 22.05 16.03 17.29
CA LEU A 452 22.19 14.73 17.95
C LEU A 452 23.22 14.82 19.09
N PRO A 453 23.12 13.96 20.12
CA PRO A 453 24.17 13.80 21.13
C PRO A 453 25.48 13.32 20.48
N VAL A 454 26.49 14.20 20.42
CA VAL A 454 27.74 13.97 19.65
C VAL A 454 28.44 12.68 20.10
N GLU A 455 28.74 12.53 21.39
CA GLU A 455 29.44 11.36 21.90
C GLU A 455 28.71 10.04 21.59
N ALA A 456 27.41 10.00 21.79
CA ALA A 456 26.62 8.79 21.53
C ALA A 456 26.53 8.46 20.04
N THR A 457 26.44 9.48 19.17
CA THR A 457 26.37 9.31 17.71
C THR A 457 27.70 8.80 17.17
N VAL A 458 28.83 9.37 17.61
CA VAL A 458 30.18 8.93 17.23
C VAL A 458 30.42 7.50 17.67
N ALA A 459 30.10 7.16 18.92
CA ALA A 459 30.25 5.78 19.41
C ALA A 459 29.40 4.76 18.62
N THR A 460 28.19 5.18 18.18
CA THR A 460 27.33 4.35 17.33
C THR A 460 27.94 4.15 15.93
N TRP A 461 28.45 5.22 15.32
CA TRP A 461 29.11 5.18 14.03
C TRP A 461 30.39 4.33 14.05
N GLU A 462 31.26 4.47 15.08
CA GLU A 462 32.46 3.65 15.24
C GLU A 462 32.12 2.16 15.38
N ARG A 463 31.08 1.85 16.18
CA ARG A 463 30.60 0.47 16.37
C ARG A 463 30.04 -0.11 15.08
N TYR A 464 29.27 0.68 14.30
CA TYR A 464 28.73 0.27 13.01
C TYR A 464 29.84 -0.05 12.00
N ASN A 465 30.88 0.82 11.90
CA ASN A 465 32.03 0.58 11.03
C ASN A 465 32.80 -0.69 11.42
N LYS A 466 32.96 -0.95 12.72
CA LYS A 466 33.56 -2.20 13.19
C LYS A 466 32.76 -3.43 12.73
N PHE A 467 31.43 -3.37 12.72
CA PHE A 467 30.61 -4.44 12.19
C PHE A 467 30.79 -4.62 10.68
N ALA A 468 30.90 -3.53 9.93
CA ALA A 468 31.18 -3.58 8.50
C ALA A 468 32.53 -4.23 8.20
N GLU A 469 33.58 -3.90 8.93
CA GLU A 469 34.91 -4.54 8.83
C GLU A 469 34.87 -6.04 9.15
N GLN A 470 34.10 -6.44 10.16
CA GLN A 470 33.95 -7.84 10.58
C GLN A 470 33.02 -8.64 9.68
N GLY A 471 32.21 -7.96 8.82
CA GLY A 471 31.16 -8.58 8.05
C GLY A 471 30.05 -9.20 8.91
N LYS A 472 29.82 -8.66 10.12
CA LYS A 472 28.85 -9.19 11.08
C LYS A 472 28.30 -8.09 11.98
N ASP A 473 26.99 -7.87 11.89
CA ASP A 473 26.25 -7.00 12.81
C ASP A 473 25.85 -7.79 14.07
N GLU A 474 26.47 -7.48 15.20
CA GLU A 474 26.17 -8.13 16.48
C GLU A 474 25.00 -7.49 17.23
N ASP A 475 24.51 -6.31 16.79
CA ASP A 475 23.41 -5.63 17.44
C ASP A 475 22.04 -6.02 16.86
N TYR A 476 21.87 -5.95 15.55
CA TYR A 476 20.58 -6.15 14.88
C TYR A 476 20.66 -7.17 13.74
N ASN A 477 21.85 -7.78 13.55
CA ASN A 477 22.04 -8.87 12.59
C ASN A 477 21.72 -8.48 11.14
N LYS A 478 22.08 -7.24 10.74
CA LYS A 478 22.02 -6.77 9.36
C LYS A 478 22.89 -7.66 8.46
N GLU A 479 22.45 -7.90 7.26
CA GLU A 479 23.12 -8.78 6.31
C GLU A 479 24.53 -8.26 5.96
N PRO A 480 25.53 -9.16 5.87
CA PRO A 480 26.91 -8.75 5.60
C PRO A 480 27.08 -7.92 4.32
N TYR A 481 26.39 -8.26 3.25
CA TYR A 481 26.50 -7.55 1.97
C TYR A 481 25.88 -6.13 2.01
N ARG A 482 25.01 -5.84 3.00
CA ARG A 482 24.40 -4.53 3.24
C ARG A 482 25.09 -3.74 4.35
N LEU A 483 26.08 -4.31 5.02
CA LEU A 483 26.95 -3.62 5.96
C LEU A 483 28.05 -2.87 5.19
N THR A 484 27.76 -1.63 4.83
CA THR A 484 28.72 -0.74 4.17
C THR A 484 29.38 0.16 5.21
N SER A 485 30.72 0.28 5.17
CA SER A 485 31.44 1.17 6.08
C SER A 485 31.20 2.64 5.71
N LEU A 486 31.09 3.49 6.71
CA LEU A 486 30.95 4.94 6.56
C LEU A 486 32.26 5.60 6.98
N THR A 487 33.27 5.62 6.09
CA THR A 487 34.63 6.07 6.38
C THR A 487 35.15 7.11 5.38
N HIS A 488 34.35 7.51 4.39
CA HIS A 488 34.75 8.42 3.32
C HIS A 488 34.02 9.77 3.44
N PRO A 489 34.63 10.78 4.06
CA PRO A 489 34.01 12.10 4.12
C PRO A 489 33.87 12.73 2.71
N PRO A 490 32.95 13.68 2.50
CA PRO A 490 32.03 14.20 3.51
C PRO A 490 30.94 13.20 3.90
N TYR A 491 30.53 13.28 5.17
CA TYR A 491 29.38 12.58 5.71
C TYR A 491 28.13 13.41 5.52
N TYR A 492 27.02 12.74 5.29
CA TYR A 492 25.71 13.34 5.11
C TYR A 492 24.73 12.78 6.14
N GLY A 493 23.75 13.58 6.52
CA GLY A 493 22.69 13.11 7.37
C GLY A 493 21.42 13.95 7.22
N VAL A 494 20.26 13.33 7.47
CA VAL A 494 18.95 13.96 7.36
C VAL A 494 17.97 13.36 8.35
N ARG A 495 17.12 14.18 8.97
CA ARG A 495 16.00 13.69 9.77
C ARG A 495 14.89 13.20 8.88
N THR A 496 14.36 12.01 9.23
CA THR A 496 13.44 11.25 8.37
C THR A 496 12.21 10.80 9.15
N GLY A 497 11.10 10.68 8.44
CA GLY A 497 9.86 10.09 8.91
C GLY A 497 9.12 9.42 7.76
N ALA A 498 7.86 9.09 7.98
CA ALA A 498 7.04 8.38 7.01
C ALA A 498 6.32 9.33 6.04
N TRP A 499 6.37 9.03 4.76
CA TRP A 499 5.46 9.59 3.77
C TRP A 499 4.32 8.61 3.49
N PHE A 500 3.08 9.09 3.63
CA PHE A 500 1.91 8.30 3.29
C PHE A 500 1.64 8.39 1.79
N LEU A 501 1.74 7.26 1.10
CA LEU A 501 1.36 7.17 -0.30
C LEU A 501 -0.14 7.02 -0.44
N ALA A 502 -0.75 6.08 0.29
CA ALA A 502 -2.17 5.74 0.21
C ALA A 502 -2.61 4.99 1.47
N THR A 503 -3.88 5.13 1.85
CA THR A 503 -4.55 4.18 2.74
C THR A 503 -4.97 2.98 1.90
N ILE A 504 -4.90 1.78 2.47
CA ILE A 504 -5.20 0.51 1.80
C ILE A 504 -6.12 -0.40 2.61
N ASP A 505 -6.67 0.10 3.70
CA ASP A 505 -7.85 -0.41 4.36
C ASP A 505 -9.09 0.24 3.74
N GLY A 506 -10.14 -0.51 3.57
CA GLY A 506 -11.38 -0.07 2.94
C GLY A 506 -12.57 -0.91 3.38
N CYS A 507 -13.62 -0.93 2.60
CA CYS A 507 -14.75 -1.81 2.87
C CYS A 507 -14.42 -3.24 2.41
N PRO A 508 -14.51 -4.26 3.31
CA PRO A 508 -14.31 -5.65 2.93
C PRO A 508 -15.20 -6.06 1.77
N ILE A 509 -14.64 -6.80 0.83
CA ILE A 509 -15.32 -7.31 -0.36
C ILE A 509 -15.28 -8.83 -0.43
N ASN A 510 -16.22 -9.42 -1.18
CA ASN A 510 -16.15 -10.81 -1.60
C ASN A 510 -15.35 -10.97 -2.91
N THR A 511 -15.21 -12.21 -3.41
CA THR A 511 -14.49 -12.50 -4.66
C THR A 511 -15.17 -11.97 -5.93
N ASP A 512 -16.42 -11.57 -5.83
CA ASP A 512 -17.16 -10.91 -6.91
C ASP A 512 -17.13 -9.38 -6.80
N MET A 513 -16.20 -8.87 -5.99
CA MET A 513 -15.94 -7.42 -5.78
C MET A 513 -17.09 -6.66 -5.11
N HIS A 514 -18.11 -7.33 -4.59
CA HIS A 514 -19.17 -6.69 -3.84
C HIS A 514 -18.72 -6.40 -2.39
N PRO A 515 -18.96 -5.19 -1.86
CA PRO A 515 -18.80 -4.93 -0.44
C PRO A 515 -19.81 -5.74 0.38
N VAL A 516 -19.44 -6.04 1.63
CA VAL A 516 -20.27 -6.83 2.53
C VAL A 516 -20.71 -6.03 3.76
N ASN A 517 -21.90 -6.36 4.27
CA ASN A 517 -22.43 -5.82 5.51
C ASN A 517 -21.89 -6.59 6.74
N GLU A 518 -22.34 -6.24 7.95
CA GLU A 518 -21.93 -6.90 9.22
C GLU A 518 -22.29 -8.40 9.28
N ALA A 519 -23.30 -8.84 8.53
CA ALA A 519 -23.68 -10.24 8.44
C ALA A 519 -22.86 -11.02 7.39
N GLY A 520 -21.97 -10.35 6.65
CA GLY A 520 -21.21 -10.92 5.54
C GLY A 520 -22.03 -11.04 4.25
N GLU A 521 -23.19 -10.43 4.18
CA GLU A 521 -24.05 -10.42 3.00
C GLU A 521 -23.59 -9.32 2.04
N GLN A 522 -23.56 -9.61 0.76
CA GLN A 522 -23.16 -8.63 -0.29
C GLN A 522 -24.18 -7.51 -0.47
N ILE A 523 -23.72 -6.35 -0.88
CA ILE A 523 -24.55 -5.24 -1.30
C ILE A 523 -24.68 -5.30 -2.82
N ASP A 524 -25.84 -5.73 -3.28
CA ASP A 524 -26.10 -5.91 -4.70
C ASP A 524 -26.00 -4.61 -5.49
N GLY A 525 -25.51 -4.70 -6.73
CA GLY A 525 -25.36 -3.57 -7.64
C GLY A 525 -24.21 -2.61 -7.29
N LEU A 526 -23.43 -2.90 -6.23
CA LEU A 526 -22.25 -2.12 -5.84
C LEU A 526 -21.00 -2.99 -5.91
N TYR A 527 -19.96 -2.48 -6.54
CA TYR A 527 -18.64 -3.09 -6.63
C TYR A 527 -17.59 -2.10 -6.10
N LEU A 528 -16.60 -2.60 -5.36
CA LEU A 528 -15.50 -1.79 -4.86
C LEU A 528 -14.16 -2.31 -5.34
N VAL A 529 -13.32 -1.41 -5.81
CA VAL A 529 -11.95 -1.75 -6.25
C VAL A 529 -10.93 -0.74 -5.74
N GLY A 530 -9.67 -1.10 -5.85
CA GLY A 530 -8.59 -0.23 -5.37
C GLY A 530 -8.65 -0.03 -3.85
N ASN A 531 -8.33 1.18 -3.41
CA ASN A 531 -8.25 1.50 -1.99
C ASN A 531 -9.61 1.78 -1.32
N ASP A 532 -10.71 1.75 -2.07
CA ASP A 532 -12.06 1.73 -1.50
C ASP A 532 -12.41 0.33 -0.99
N SER A 533 -11.78 -0.71 -1.54
CA SER A 533 -11.98 -2.11 -1.15
C SER A 533 -10.96 -2.58 -0.11
N GLY A 534 -11.44 -3.26 0.91
CA GLY A 534 -10.69 -3.84 2.01
C GLY A 534 -10.55 -5.36 1.94
N GLY A 535 -10.14 -5.94 3.07
CA GLY A 535 -10.02 -7.39 3.25
C GLY A 535 -8.74 -8.02 2.70
N PHE A 536 -7.88 -7.28 2.00
CA PHE A 536 -6.66 -7.80 1.39
C PHE A 536 -5.39 -7.47 2.19
N PHE A 537 -5.31 -6.28 2.76
CA PHE A 537 -4.18 -5.80 3.55
C PHE A 537 -4.62 -5.53 4.99
N SER A 538 -3.69 -5.64 5.92
CA SER A 538 -3.90 -5.20 7.30
C SER A 538 -2.54 -4.97 7.98
N VAL A 539 -2.50 -4.07 8.94
CA VAL A 539 -1.37 -3.66 9.80
C VAL A 539 -0.10 -3.25 9.08
N SER A 540 0.35 -3.94 8.03
CA SER A 540 1.51 -3.56 7.25
C SER A 540 1.38 -3.94 5.77
N TYR A 541 2.13 -3.25 4.92
CA TYR A 541 2.20 -3.48 3.49
C TYR A 541 3.37 -4.39 3.13
N PRO A 542 3.17 -5.49 2.39
CA PRO A 542 4.25 -6.40 2.00
C PRO A 542 5.09 -5.81 0.85
N ASN A 543 5.97 -4.87 1.17
CA ASN A 543 6.77 -4.09 0.23
C ASN A 543 7.79 -4.91 -0.57
N LEU A 544 8.18 -6.08 -0.09
CA LEU A 544 9.07 -7.00 -0.82
C LEU A 544 8.35 -7.79 -1.93
N MET A 545 7.08 -7.49 -2.15
CA MET A 545 6.27 -7.90 -3.30
C MET A 545 6.04 -6.67 -4.18
N THR A 546 7.01 -6.38 -5.04
CA THR A 546 7.03 -5.15 -5.85
C THR A 546 5.70 -4.96 -6.59
N GLY A 547 5.08 -3.79 -6.41
CA GLY A 547 3.87 -3.40 -7.12
C GLY A 547 2.58 -4.08 -6.67
N LEU A 548 2.56 -4.83 -5.54
CA LEU A 548 1.40 -5.61 -5.09
C LEU A 548 0.11 -4.79 -5.01
N ALA A 549 0.14 -3.61 -4.38
CA ALA A 549 -1.07 -2.79 -4.22
C ALA A 549 -1.67 -2.34 -5.57
N ALA A 550 -0.83 -1.94 -6.52
CA ALA A 550 -1.28 -1.52 -7.83
C ALA A 550 -1.71 -2.70 -8.71
N GLY A 551 -0.96 -3.80 -8.69
CA GLY A 551 -1.32 -5.02 -9.41
C GLY A 551 -2.64 -5.62 -8.93
N ARG A 552 -2.85 -5.73 -7.61
CA ARG A 552 -4.12 -6.12 -7.02
C ARG A 552 -5.25 -5.18 -7.47
N THR A 553 -5.01 -3.89 -7.44
CA THR A 553 -6.00 -2.88 -7.81
C THR A 553 -6.42 -3.00 -9.28
N MET A 554 -5.48 -3.21 -10.20
CA MET A 554 -5.79 -3.42 -11.62
C MET A 554 -6.47 -4.76 -11.88
N THR A 555 -6.04 -5.84 -11.22
CA THR A 555 -6.66 -7.17 -11.33
C THR A 555 -8.12 -7.11 -10.93
N PHE A 556 -8.40 -6.53 -9.76
CA PHE A 556 -9.77 -6.40 -9.26
C PHE A 556 -10.61 -5.40 -10.07
N GLY A 557 -9.99 -4.33 -10.60
CA GLY A 557 -10.65 -3.41 -11.52
C GLY A 557 -11.13 -4.10 -12.78
N ARG A 558 -10.25 -4.83 -13.47
CA ARG A 558 -10.60 -5.64 -14.65
C ARG A 558 -11.74 -6.62 -14.34
N ARG A 559 -11.63 -7.36 -13.23
CA ARG A 559 -12.65 -8.32 -12.80
C ARG A 559 -13.99 -7.66 -12.52
N ALA A 560 -14.02 -6.54 -11.78
CA ALA A 560 -15.26 -5.81 -11.49
C ALA A 560 -15.94 -5.31 -12.76
N GLY A 561 -15.18 -4.78 -13.73
CA GLY A 561 -15.72 -4.36 -15.01
C GLY A 561 -16.39 -5.49 -15.78
N MET A 562 -15.74 -6.65 -15.85
CA MET A 562 -16.26 -7.85 -16.50
C MET A 562 -17.52 -8.36 -15.80
N LEU A 563 -17.49 -8.49 -14.46
CA LEU A 563 -18.64 -8.93 -13.65
C LEU A 563 -19.84 -7.99 -13.80
N ALA A 564 -19.61 -6.68 -13.70
CA ALA A 564 -20.68 -5.70 -13.85
C ALA A 564 -21.31 -5.74 -15.26
N ALA A 565 -20.50 -5.96 -16.31
CA ALA A 565 -21.00 -6.03 -17.68
C ALA A 565 -21.77 -7.30 -17.97
N THR A 566 -21.27 -8.46 -17.54
CA THR A 566 -21.73 -9.79 -17.99
C THR A 566 -22.46 -10.60 -16.94
N GLY A 567 -22.27 -10.30 -15.66
CA GLY A 567 -22.68 -11.13 -14.53
C GLY A 567 -21.82 -12.40 -14.34
N GLN A 568 -20.70 -12.52 -15.07
CA GLN A 568 -19.79 -13.68 -15.03
C GLN A 568 -18.34 -13.20 -15.04
N ALA A 569 -17.45 -13.91 -14.34
CA ALA A 569 -16.00 -13.66 -14.27
C ALA A 569 -15.22 -14.78 -14.91
#